data_4183601d94d1e287df52df047c86f41c
#
_entry.id   4183601d94d1e287df52df047c86f41c
#
_cell.length_a   1.000
_cell.length_b   1.000
_cell.length_c   1.000
_cell.angle_alpha   90.00
_cell.angle_beta   90.00
_cell.angle_gamma   90.00
#
_symmetry.space_group_name_H-M   'P 1'
#
loop_
_entity.id
_entity.type
_entity.pdbx_description
1 polymer ?
#
loop_
_entity_poly.entity_id
_entity_poly.type
_entity_poly.pdbx_seq_one_letter_code
_entity_poly.pdbx_strand_id
1 'polypeptide(L)'
;IEPVLKEKAVSYEVFFSERAGHVIAITKELCSRVPCSPEDPLKLIVLGGDGTLNETLQGISDFSRVAIGYIPTGSSNDMARDLHLPKDPVEILTNILSCKKPQCLDMGQVVYENTTSQLSRHHSSELLTVRYFAVSCGIGFDAAVCEEALASRFKNILNKIGLGKLTYLTIALKQLIAARKVSCDMYLDDSDTPIRLNRFLFVAGMVHQYEGGGFKFCPGANYHDGILDICVAGDIPKPKILIVLPTAFQGKHYRFRGVDKYTARKLRLVTSAPLWVHTDGEVSMKSSSITLTCGQNKLQMLL
;
A
#
# COMPACT_ATOMS: atom_id res chain seq x y z
N ILE A 1 -20.68 -9.15 12.71
CA ILE A 1 -19.52 -8.98 13.61
C ILE A 1 -20.00 -8.89 15.06
N GLU A 2 -20.72 -7.83 15.49
CA GLU A 2 -21.14 -7.65 16.88
C GLU A 2 -21.92 -8.84 17.51
N PRO A 3 -22.87 -9.51 16.81
CA PRO A 3 -23.54 -10.68 17.37
C PRO A 3 -22.56 -11.79 17.76
N VAL A 4 -21.54 -12.03 16.93
CA VAL A 4 -20.51 -13.06 17.20
C VAL A 4 -19.63 -12.68 18.40
N LEU A 5 -19.25 -11.40 18.52
CA LEU A 5 -18.49 -10.92 19.68
C LEU A 5 -19.28 -11.09 20.99
N LYS A 6 -20.57 -10.79 20.96
CA LYS A 6 -21.48 -10.96 22.12
C LYS A 6 -21.68 -12.44 22.47
N GLU A 7 -21.91 -13.31 21.48
CA GLU A 7 -22.03 -14.75 21.68
C GLU A 7 -20.78 -15.36 22.31
N LYS A 8 -19.60 -14.91 21.88
CA LYS A 8 -18.31 -15.35 22.41
C LYS A 8 -17.90 -14.63 23.69
N ALA A 9 -18.74 -13.75 24.26
CA ALA A 9 -18.46 -12.95 25.47
C ALA A 9 -17.15 -12.17 25.39
N VAL A 10 -16.77 -11.66 24.21
CA VAL A 10 -15.57 -10.85 24.00
C VAL A 10 -15.86 -9.42 24.45
N SER A 11 -15.00 -8.85 25.28
CA SER A 11 -15.03 -7.42 25.61
C SER A 11 -14.38 -6.63 24.48
N TYR A 12 -15.06 -5.62 23.94
CA TYR A 12 -14.58 -4.79 22.85
C TYR A 12 -15.09 -3.35 22.91
N GLU A 13 -14.37 -2.45 22.29
CA GLU A 13 -14.80 -1.08 22.01
C GLU A 13 -14.86 -0.88 20.49
N VAL A 14 -15.79 -0.04 20.01
CA VAL A 14 -15.97 0.25 18.57
C VAL A 14 -15.67 1.73 18.31
N PHE A 15 -14.84 1.99 17.33
CA PHE A 15 -14.49 3.33 16.89
C PHE A 15 -14.84 3.49 15.41
N PHE A 16 -15.52 4.58 15.07
CA PHE A 16 -15.89 4.90 13.70
C PHE A 16 -15.04 6.08 13.20
N SER A 17 -14.41 5.89 12.04
CA SER A 17 -13.74 7.00 11.37
C SER A 17 -14.76 7.89 10.67
N GLU A 18 -14.61 9.19 10.80
CA GLU A 18 -15.52 10.21 10.23
C GLU A 18 -14.98 10.81 8.92
N ARG A 19 -13.68 10.71 8.69
CA ARG A 19 -12.97 11.30 7.54
C ARG A 19 -11.65 10.60 7.29
N ALA A 20 -11.06 10.81 6.12
CA ALA A 20 -9.70 10.39 5.83
C ALA A 20 -8.70 10.95 6.86
N GLY A 21 -7.74 10.13 7.27
CA GLY A 21 -6.76 10.44 8.30
C GLY A 21 -7.26 10.28 9.75
N HIS A 22 -8.56 10.04 9.97
CA HIS A 22 -9.11 9.90 11.33
C HIS A 22 -8.67 8.59 11.99
N VAL A 23 -8.49 7.52 11.23
CA VAL A 23 -8.01 6.23 11.75
C VAL A 23 -6.60 6.35 12.32
N ILE A 24 -5.75 7.20 11.73
CA ILE A 24 -4.40 7.49 12.28
C ILE A 24 -4.50 8.02 13.70
N ALA A 25 -5.36 9.01 13.93
CA ALA A 25 -5.54 9.63 15.24
C ALA A 25 -6.12 8.63 16.26
N ILE A 26 -7.16 7.87 15.86
CA ILE A 26 -7.76 6.82 16.69
C ILE A 26 -6.70 5.79 17.11
N THR A 27 -5.94 5.27 16.15
CA THR A 27 -4.92 4.26 16.43
C THR A 27 -3.81 4.79 17.34
N LYS A 28 -3.35 6.03 17.09
CA LYS A 28 -2.35 6.69 17.94
C LYS A 28 -2.83 6.85 19.39
N GLU A 29 -4.09 7.27 19.56
CA GLU A 29 -4.72 7.38 20.87
C GLU A 29 -4.80 6.02 21.57
N LEU A 30 -5.28 4.98 20.88
CA LEU A 30 -5.41 3.64 21.44
C LEU A 30 -4.05 3.07 21.86
N CYS A 31 -3.03 3.21 21.02
CA CYS A 31 -1.67 2.76 21.34
C CYS A 31 -1.06 3.48 22.55
N SER A 32 -1.48 4.72 22.83
CA SER A 32 -1.01 5.48 23.98
C SER A 32 -1.81 5.22 25.25
N ARG A 33 -3.11 4.94 25.13
CA ARG A 33 -4.06 4.80 26.24
C ARG A 33 -4.06 3.37 26.82
N VAL A 34 -3.99 2.36 25.94
CA VAL A 34 -4.11 0.96 26.36
C VAL A 34 -2.75 0.41 26.76
N PRO A 35 -2.58 -0.04 28.02
CA PRO A 35 -1.36 -0.73 28.41
C PRO A 35 -1.19 -2.01 27.59
N CYS A 36 -0.05 -2.15 26.94
CA CYS A 36 0.27 -3.31 26.11
C CYS A 36 1.78 -3.58 26.10
N SER A 37 2.15 -4.82 25.84
CA SER A 37 3.54 -5.27 25.74
C SER A 37 3.70 -6.22 24.54
N PRO A 38 4.91 -6.59 24.16
CA PRO A 38 5.12 -7.60 23.13
C PRO A 38 4.53 -8.98 23.47
N GLU A 39 4.42 -9.29 24.78
CA GLU A 39 3.84 -10.55 25.28
C GLU A 39 2.30 -10.51 25.34
N ASP A 40 1.74 -9.30 25.54
CA ASP A 40 0.28 -9.05 25.55
C ASP A 40 -0.04 -7.82 24.66
N PRO A 41 -0.03 -7.98 23.33
CA PRO A 41 -0.21 -6.87 22.42
C PRO A 41 -1.66 -6.38 22.39
N LEU A 42 -1.81 -5.06 22.15
CA LEU A 42 -3.11 -4.47 21.81
C LEU A 42 -3.66 -5.14 20.55
N LYS A 43 -4.83 -5.73 20.65
CA LYS A 43 -5.52 -6.37 19.51
C LYS A 43 -6.43 -5.36 18.83
N LEU A 44 -6.11 -4.98 17.61
CA LEU A 44 -6.92 -4.10 16.77
C LEU A 44 -7.59 -4.91 15.66
N ILE A 45 -8.91 -4.86 15.58
CA ILE A 45 -9.65 -5.44 14.46
C ILE A 45 -10.04 -4.30 13.51
N VAL A 46 -9.43 -4.29 12.34
CA VAL A 46 -9.65 -3.28 11.30
C VAL A 46 -10.70 -3.77 10.32
N LEU A 47 -11.86 -3.10 10.29
CA LEU A 47 -12.93 -3.31 9.29
C LEU A 47 -12.83 -2.20 8.26
N GLY A 48 -12.34 -2.50 7.07
CA GLY A 48 -12.16 -1.48 6.04
C GLY A 48 -11.49 -2.02 4.78
N GLY A 49 -11.08 -1.12 3.91
CA GLY A 49 -10.23 -1.42 2.76
C GLY A 49 -8.75 -1.22 3.08
N ASP A 50 -7.92 -1.35 2.02
CA ASP A 50 -6.46 -1.19 2.12
C ASP A 50 -6.07 0.19 2.68
N GLY A 51 -6.80 1.26 2.33
CA GLY A 51 -6.59 2.61 2.89
C GLY A 51 -6.82 2.69 4.40
N THR A 52 -7.87 2.02 4.92
CA THR A 52 -8.13 1.97 6.37
C THR A 52 -7.01 1.23 7.10
N LEU A 53 -6.54 0.12 6.54
CA LEU A 53 -5.40 -0.62 7.05
C LEU A 53 -4.13 0.26 7.01
N ASN A 54 -3.86 0.93 5.89
CA ASN A 54 -2.72 1.84 5.76
C ASN A 54 -2.76 2.96 6.80
N GLU A 55 -3.91 3.61 7.02
CA GLU A 55 -4.06 4.63 8.07
C GLU A 55 -3.79 4.04 9.47
N THR A 56 -4.24 2.81 9.74
CA THR A 56 -3.95 2.11 11.01
C THR A 56 -2.44 2.00 11.24
N LEU A 57 -1.69 1.57 10.21
CA LEU A 57 -0.23 1.45 10.30
C LEU A 57 0.45 2.77 10.64
N GLN A 58 -0.04 3.90 10.10
CA GLN A 58 0.54 5.22 10.38
C GLN A 58 0.33 5.68 11.84
N GLY A 59 -0.66 5.11 12.55
CA GLY A 59 -0.96 5.43 13.94
C GLY A 59 -0.17 4.59 14.96
N ILE A 60 0.48 3.51 14.52
CA ILE A 60 1.24 2.61 15.39
C ILE A 60 2.64 3.16 15.63
N SER A 61 3.00 3.37 16.88
CA SER A 61 4.34 3.82 17.28
C SER A 61 5.32 2.65 17.51
N ASP A 62 4.80 1.49 17.93
CA ASP A 62 5.58 0.29 18.20
C ASP A 62 4.82 -0.96 17.72
N PHE A 63 5.24 -1.50 16.59
CA PHE A 63 4.60 -2.67 15.97
C PHE A 63 4.75 -3.96 16.78
N SER A 64 5.73 -4.03 17.68
CA SER A 64 5.90 -5.21 18.54
C SER A 64 4.78 -5.34 19.59
N ARG A 65 4.05 -4.26 19.86
CA ARG A 65 3.02 -4.15 20.90
C ARG A 65 1.59 -4.15 20.36
N VAL A 66 1.42 -4.35 19.03
CA VAL A 66 0.10 -4.33 18.38
C VAL A 66 -0.07 -5.55 17.48
N ALA A 67 -1.19 -6.24 17.62
CA ALA A 67 -1.60 -7.32 16.74
C ALA A 67 -2.87 -6.93 16.00
N ILE A 68 -2.89 -7.09 14.68
CA ILE A 68 -3.97 -6.65 13.80
C ILE A 68 -4.75 -7.84 13.26
N GLY A 69 -6.07 -7.83 13.47
CA GLY A 69 -7.01 -8.62 12.69
C GLY A 69 -7.58 -7.77 11.56
N TYR A 70 -7.59 -8.26 10.33
CA TYR A 70 -8.08 -7.51 9.18
C TYR A 70 -9.30 -8.16 8.57
N ILE A 71 -10.41 -7.42 8.54
CA ILE A 71 -11.67 -7.83 7.89
C ILE A 71 -11.87 -6.91 6.67
N PRO A 72 -11.56 -7.38 5.46
CA PRO A 72 -11.57 -6.57 4.26
C PRO A 72 -12.99 -6.26 3.80
N THR A 73 -13.35 -4.97 3.74
CA THR A 73 -14.63 -4.48 3.23
C THR A 73 -14.47 -3.47 2.09
N GLY A 74 -13.25 -3.26 1.63
CA GLY A 74 -12.92 -2.37 0.52
C GLY A 74 -13.14 -2.98 -0.85
N SER A 75 -12.81 -2.24 -1.89
CA SER A 75 -12.98 -2.67 -3.29
C SER A 75 -11.78 -3.46 -3.85
N SER A 76 -10.56 -3.18 -3.40
CA SER A 76 -9.32 -3.83 -3.87
C SER A 76 -8.94 -5.00 -2.98
N ASN A 77 -8.67 -4.73 -1.70
CA ASN A 77 -8.30 -5.70 -0.68
C ASN A 77 -7.14 -6.59 -1.12
N ASP A 78 -6.07 -5.95 -1.62
CA ASP A 78 -4.97 -6.65 -2.28
C ASP A 78 -4.14 -7.50 -1.29
N MET A 79 -3.94 -7.00 -0.06
CA MET A 79 -3.33 -7.79 1.03
C MET A 79 -4.16 -9.03 1.37
N ALA A 80 -5.48 -8.86 1.55
CA ALA A 80 -6.37 -9.98 1.86
C ALA A 80 -6.41 -11.02 0.75
N ARG A 81 -6.31 -10.59 -0.50
CA ARG A 81 -6.20 -11.46 -1.68
C ARG A 81 -4.95 -12.34 -1.62
N ASP A 82 -3.80 -11.74 -1.31
CA ASP A 82 -2.51 -12.45 -1.26
C ASP A 82 -2.43 -13.38 -0.05
N LEU A 83 -3.01 -12.98 1.09
CA LEU A 83 -3.15 -13.81 2.29
C LEU A 83 -4.23 -14.90 2.16
N HIS A 84 -4.98 -14.93 1.04
CA HIS A 84 -6.07 -15.88 0.81
C HIS A 84 -7.12 -15.88 1.93
N LEU A 85 -7.42 -14.69 2.49
CA LEU A 85 -8.42 -14.58 3.54
C LEU A 85 -9.79 -15.07 3.06
N PRO A 86 -10.60 -15.69 3.95
CA PRO A 86 -11.97 -16.04 3.65
C PRO A 86 -12.78 -14.83 3.14
N LYS A 87 -13.88 -15.10 2.43
CA LYS A 87 -14.78 -14.03 1.98
C LYS A 87 -15.82 -13.65 3.02
N ASP A 88 -16.15 -14.59 3.92
CA ASP A 88 -17.12 -14.35 4.98
C ASP A 88 -16.47 -13.59 6.15
N PRO A 89 -16.93 -12.37 6.47
CA PRO A 89 -16.42 -11.60 7.59
C PRO A 89 -16.57 -12.31 8.94
N VAL A 90 -17.56 -13.19 9.10
CA VAL A 90 -17.77 -13.94 10.34
C VAL A 90 -16.73 -15.05 10.49
N GLU A 91 -16.39 -15.72 9.39
CA GLU A 91 -15.31 -16.70 9.36
C GLU A 91 -13.96 -16.05 9.69
N ILE A 92 -13.66 -14.89 9.08
CA ILE A 92 -12.43 -14.14 9.38
C ILE A 92 -12.38 -13.75 10.86
N LEU A 93 -13.49 -13.20 11.40
CA LEU A 93 -13.54 -12.83 12.82
C LEU A 93 -13.32 -14.04 13.72
N THR A 94 -13.90 -15.18 13.38
CA THR A 94 -13.73 -16.42 14.15
C THR A 94 -12.29 -16.87 14.17
N ASN A 95 -11.58 -16.78 13.04
CA ASN A 95 -10.16 -17.09 12.94
C ASN A 95 -9.34 -16.12 13.80
N ILE A 96 -9.58 -14.80 13.69
CA ILE A 96 -8.93 -13.76 14.50
C ILE A 96 -9.09 -14.05 16.01
N LEU A 97 -10.30 -14.36 16.45
CA LEU A 97 -10.59 -14.62 17.88
C LEU A 97 -9.98 -15.92 18.39
N SER A 98 -9.78 -16.91 17.53
CA SER A 98 -9.15 -18.19 17.86
C SER A 98 -7.64 -18.19 17.69
N CYS A 99 -7.08 -17.14 17.10
CA CYS A 99 -5.65 -17.01 16.87
C CYS A 99 -4.90 -16.91 18.21
N LYS A 100 -4.08 -17.92 18.50
CA LYS A 100 -3.28 -17.99 19.75
C LYS A 100 -1.97 -17.19 19.64
N LYS A 101 -1.40 -17.12 18.44
CA LYS A 101 -0.13 -16.46 18.20
C LYS A 101 -0.19 -15.72 16.86
N PRO A 102 0.02 -14.39 16.86
CA PRO A 102 0.07 -13.63 15.62
C PRO A 102 1.16 -14.14 14.68
N GLN A 103 0.91 -14.07 13.39
CA GLN A 103 1.92 -14.28 12.35
C GLN A 103 2.65 -12.96 12.09
N CYS A 104 3.97 -13.01 12.04
CA CYS A 104 4.79 -11.85 11.71
C CYS A 104 4.99 -11.78 10.19
N LEU A 105 4.41 -10.77 9.57
CA LEU A 105 4.58 -10.47 8.16
C LEU A 105 5.55 -9.32 7.96
N ASP A 106 6.21 -9.29 6.83
CA ASP A 106 6.99 -8.13 6.41
C ASP A 106 6.08 -6.92 6.17
N MET A 107 6.64 -5.76 6.38
CA MET A 107 6.07 -4.49 5.98
C MET A 107 7.17 -3.59 5.49
N GLY A 108 6.81 -2.64 4.67
CA GLY A 108 7.74 -1.66 4.14
C GLY A 108 7.61 -0.31 4.83
N GLN A 109 8.69 0.46 4.71
CA GLN A 109 8.78 1.84 5.15
C GLN A 109 9.32 2.69 4.02
N VAL A 110 8.76 3.87 3.80
CA VAL A 110 9.30 4.89 2.90
C VAL A 110 9.73 6.11 3.69
N VAL A 111 10.92 6.59 3.39
CA VAL A 111 11.47 7.86 3.88
C VAL A 111 11.53 8.84 2.72
N TYR A 112 10.96 10.03 2.92
CA TYR A 112 11.00 11.13 1.95
C TYR A 112 12.18 12.04 2.27
N GLU A 113 13.19 12.11 1.37
CA GLU A 113 14.42 12.84 1.61
C GLU A 113 14.35 14.31 1.12
N ASN A 114 13.69 14.55 -0.02
CA ASN A 114 13.50 15.89 -0.59
C ASN A 114 12.01 16.12 -0.85
N THR A 115 11.33 16.74 0.10
CA THR A 115 9.92 17.09 -0.02
C THR A 115 9.76 18.47 -0.63
N THR A 116 9.12 18.55 -1.80
CA THR A 116 8.52 19.80 -2.24
C THR A 116 7.20 19.99 -1.51
N SER A 117 6.85 21.22 -1.13
CA SER A 117 5.65 21.57 -0.36
C SER A 117 4.29 21.24 -1.04
N GLN A 118 4.27 20.41 -2.09
CA GLN A 118 3.05 19.95 -2.74
C GLN A 118 2.51 18.71 -2.04
N LEU A 119 1.75 18.93 -0.98
CA LEU A 119 0.96 17.90 -0.31
C LEU A 119 -0.22 17.46 -1.20
N SER A 120 -0.63 16.22 -1.06
CA SER A 120 -1.89 15.73 -1.64
C SER A 120 -3.06 16.50 -1.05
N ARG A 121 -4.10 16.75 -1.86
CA ARG A 121 -5.33 17.48 -1.47
C ARG A 121 -6.11 16.82 -0.33
N HIS A 122 -5.80 15.58 -0.01
CA HIS A 122 -6.51 14.76 0.97
C HIS A 122 -5.79 14.62 2.32
N HIS A 123 -4.54 15.09 2.44
CA HIS A 123 -3.78 15.02 3.68
C HIS A 123 -3.56 16.41 4.26
N SER A 124 -4.20 16.68 5.37
CA SER A 124 -4.21 17.99 6.07
C SER A 124 -3.35 18.05 7.33
N SER A 125 -2.45 17.12 7.57
CA SER A 125 -1.69 17.14 8.84
C SER A 125 -0.30 16.54 8.72
N GLU A 126 0.64 17.17 9.41
CA GLU A 126 2.03 16.82 9.65
C GLU A 126 2.77 16.20 8.44
N LEU A 127 3.78 16.88 7.96
CA LEU A 127 4.77 16.34 7.01
C LEU A 127 5.44 15.11 7.63
N LEU A 128 4.80 13.95 7.47
CA LEU A 128 5.41 12.69 7.86
C LEU A 128 6.55 12.43 6.87
N THR A 129 7.79 12.60 7.34
CA THR A 129 8.99 12.23 6.56
C THR A 129 9.10 10.72 6.37
N VAL A 130 8.31 9.96 7.13
CA VAL A 130 8.27 8.50 7.13
C VAL A 130 6.84 8.01 7.01
N ARG A 131 6.59 7.02 6.15
CA ARG A 131 5.32 6.29 6.09
C ARG A 131 5.56 4.79 5.98
N TYR A 132 4.60 4.03 6.47
CA TYR A 132 4.58 2.57 6.40
C TYR A 132 3.63 2.08 5.31
N PHE A 133 3.91 0.91 4.75
CA PHE A 133 3.03 0.22 3.83
C PHE A 133 3.03 -1.29 4.08
N ALA A 134 1.85 -1.88 3.96
CA ALA A 134 1.70 -3.33 4.07
C ALA A 134 1.96 -4.02 2.74
N VAL A 135 1.51 -3.43 1.63
CA VAL A 135 1.49 -4.04 0.31
C VAL A 135 2.56 -3.49 -0.60
N SER A 136 2.55 -2.17 -0.83
CA SER A 136 3.39 -1.54 -1.86
C SER A 136 3.63 -0.06 -1.61
N CYS A 137 4.75 0.43 -2.15
CA CYS A 137 5.01 1.86 -2.31
C CYS A 137 5.52 2.11 -3.73
N GLY A 138 4.85 3.02 -4.43
CA GLY A 138 5.18 3.36 -5.83
C GLY A 138 5.41 4.84 -6.04
N ILE A 139 6.22 5.17 -7.08
CA ILE A 139 6.50 6.53 -7.52
C ILE A 139 6.28 6.63 -9.04
N GLY A 140 5.55 7.64 -9.46
CA GLY A 140 5.36 7.96 -10.87
C GLY A 140 3.92 7.85 -11.32
N PHE A 141 3.69 7.17 -12.43
CA PHE A 141 2.39 7.06 -13.09
C PHE A 141 1.33 6.38 -12.20
N ASP A 142 1.67 5.30 -11.54
CA ASP A 142 0.81 4.55 -10.62
C ASP A 142 0.30 5.45 -9.49
N ALA A 143 1.20 6.16 -8.82
CA ALA A 143 0.87 7.12 -7.77
C ALA A 143 0.03 8.31 -8.29
N ALA A 144 0.27 8.78 -9.52
CA ALA A 144 -0.53 9.82 -10.14
C ALA A 144 -1.96 9.35 -10.45
N VAL A 145 -2.15 8.08 -10.82
CA VAL A 145 -3.47 7.46 -10.98
C VAL A 145 -4.19 7.38 -9.64
N CYS A 146 -3.50 6.98 -8.58
CA CYS A 146 -4.05 6.91 -7.23
C CYS A 146 -4.50 8.31 -6.75
N GLU A 147 -3.67 9.34 -6.93
CA GLU A 147 -3.98 10.72 -6.53
C GLU A 147 -5.25 11.24 -7.22
N GLU A 148 -5.35 11.08 -8.55
CA GLU A 148 -6.53 11.51 -9.28
C GLU A 148 -7.76 10.67 -8.92
N ALA A 149 -7.60 9.38 -8.67
CA ALA A 149 -8.69 8.50 -8.25
C ALA A 149 -9.24 8.88 -6.87
N LEU A 150 -8.38 9.28 -5.94
CA LEU A 150 -8.78 9.79 -4.62
C LEU A 150 -9.48 11.15 -4.76
N ALA A 151 -8.99 12.04 -5.64
CA ALA A 151 -9.57 13.36 -5.90
C ALA A 151 -10.91 13.32 -6.67
N SER A 152 -11.20 12.22 -7.36
CA SER A 152 -12.35 12.14 -8.26
C SER A 152 -13.67 11.94 -7.52
N ARG A 153 -14.53 12.98 -7.51
CA ARG A 153 -15.92 12.88 -7.05
C ARG A 153 -16.77 11.91 -7.89
N PHE A 154 -16.39 11.69 -9.16
CA PHE A 154 -17.05 10.74 -10.06
C PHE A 154 -16.91 9.28 -9.61
N LYS A 155 -15.84 8.92 -8.92
CA LYS A 155 -15.64 7.58 -8.35
C LYS A 155 -16.83 7.16 -7.48
N ASN A 156 -17.31 8.04 -6.62
CA ASN A 156 -18.41 7.75 -5.69
C ASN A 156 -19.75 7.52 -6.42
N ILE A 157 -19.98 8.22 -7.53
CA ILE A 157 -21.21 8.08 -8.33
C ILE A 157 -21.15 6.78 -9.15
N LEU A 158 -20.04 6.51 -9.83
CA LEU A 158 -19.88 5.34 -10.69
C LEU A 158 -19.72 4.03 -9.91
N ASN A 159 -19.16 4.07 -8.71
CA ASN A 159 -19.15 2.92 -7.81
C ASN A 159 -20.56 2.49 -7.39
N LYS A 160 -21.47 3.46 -7.15
CA LYS A 160 -22.89 3.17 -6.82
C LYS A 160 -23.64 2.43 -7.94
N ILE A 161 -23.21 2.57 -9.19
CA ILE A 161 -23.83 1.92 -10.36
C ILE A 161 -22.98 0.77 -10.92
N GLY A 162 -21.99 0.28 -10.15
CA GLY A 162 -21.16 -0.88 -10.54
C GLY A 162 -20.10 -0.61 -11.61
N LEU A 163 -19.91 0.64 -12.02
CA LEU A 163 -18.97 1.04 -13.10
C LEU A 163 -17.60 1.53 -12.56
N GLY A 164 -17.27 1.25 -11.30
CA GLY A 164 -16.02 1.70 -10.66
C GLY A 164 -14.75 1.30 -11.42
N LYS A 165 -14.70 0.09 -11.98
CA LYS A 165 -13.55 -0.36 -12.78
C LYS A 165 -13.34 0.48 -14.05
N LEU A 166 -14.44 0.94 -14.67
CA LEU A 166 -14.37 1.78 -15.87
C LEU A 166 -13.83 3.19 -15.55
N THR A 167 -14.12 3.70 -14.35
CA THR A 167 -13.57 4.97 -13.87
C THR A 167 -12.05 4.90 -13.70
N TYR A 168 -11.56 3.84 -13.08
CA TYR A 168 -10.11 3.64 -12.93
C TYR A 168 -9.42 3.54 -14.28
N LEU A 169 -10.01 2.83 -15.24
CA LEU A 169 -9.45 2.72 -16.58
C LEU A 169 -9.40 4.10 -17.29
N THR A 170 -10.44 4.90 -17.15
CA THR A 170 -10.48 6.27 -17.74
C THR A 170 -9.44 7.18 -17.11
N ILE A 171 -9.28 7.15 -15.77
CA ILE A 171 -8.27 7.91 -15.06
C ILE A 171 -6.87 7.44 -15.46
N ALA A 172 -6.64 6.13 -15.50
CA ALA A 172 -5.36 5.57 -15.91
C ALA A 172 -5.00 5.99 -17.35
N LEU A 173 -5.97 5.97 -18.28
CA LEU A 173 -5.75 6.39 -19.66
C LEU A 173 -5.42 7.89 -19.74
N LYS A 174 -6.16 8.73 -19.02
CA LYS A 174 -5.88 10.18 -18.93
C LYS A 174 -4.50 10.45 -18.37
N GLN A 175 -4.15 9.82 -17.25
CA GLN A 175 -2.84 9.97 -16.63
C GLN A 175 -1.73 9.44 -17.51
N LEU A 176 -1.96 8.35 -18.26
CA LEU A 176 -1.00 7.83 -19.22
C LEU A 176 -0.69 8.84 -20.33
N ILE A 177 -1.72 9.53 -20.84
CA ILE A 177 -1.54 10.59 -21.86
C ILE A 177 -0.76 11.75 -21.25
N ALA A 178 -1.07 12.17 -20.03
CA ALA A 178 -0.46 13.28 -19.33
C ALA A 178 0.95 12.97 -18.78
N ALA A 179 1.26 11.68 -18.55
CA ALA A 179 2.51 11.26 -17.92
C ALA A 179 3.73 11.80 -18.66
N ARG A 180 4.59 12.52 -17.93
CA ARG A 180 5.90 12.91 -18.38
C ARG A 180 6.90 11.87 -17.89
N LYS A 181 7.66 11.31 -18.81
CA LYS A 181 8.74 10.40 -18.45
C LYS A 181 9.94 11.24 -18.02
N VAL A 182 10.42 10.96 -16.82
CA VAL A 182 11.59 11.58 -16.21
C VAL A 182 12.69 10.53 -16.05
N SER A 183 13.92 10.96 -15.77
CA SER A 183 14.99 10.04 -15.43
C SER A 183 14.97 9.71 -13.94
N CYS A 184 15.48 8.52 -13.60
CA CYS A 184 15.64 8.06 -12.24
C CYS A 184 16.98 7.34 -12.08
N ASP A 185 17.72 7.67 -11.04
CA ASP A 185 18.83 6.87 -10.54
C ASP A 185 18.29 5.98 -9.41
N MET A 186 18.35 4.66 -9.61
CA MET A 186 17.85 3.63 -8.71
C MET A 186 19.04 2.92 -8.06
N TYR A 187 19.09 2.91 -6.73
CA TYR A 187 20.13 2.25 -5.94
C TYR A 187 19.50 1.08 -5.17
N LEU A 188 20.12 -0.08 -5.25
CA LEU A 188 19.68 -1.29 -4.58
C LEU A 188 20.66 -1.63 -3.45
N ASP A 189 20.11 -1.83 -2.26
CA ASP A 189 20.85 -2.13 -1.04
C ASP A 189 21.94 -1.07 -0.75
N ASP A 190 23.17 -1.49 -0.52
CA ASP A 190 24.30 -0.60 -0.23
C ASP A 190 25.16 -0.28 -1.47
N SER A 191 24.62 -0.49 -2.66
CA SER A 191 25.33 -0.16 -3.90
C SER A 191 25.41 1.36 -4.11
N ASP A 192 26.62 1.89 -4.31
CA ASP A 192 26.85 3.28 -4.69
C ASP A 192 26.66 3.50 -6.20
N THR A 193 26.54 2.44 -6.99
CA THR A 193 26.37 2.52 -8.44
C THR A 193 24.90 2.45 -8.81
N PRO A 194 24.32 3.51 -9.39
CA PRO A 194 22.91 3.52 -9.76
C PRO A 194 22.62 2.69 -11.01
N ILE A 195 21.46 2.05 -11.01
CA ILE A 195 20.82 1.62 -12.24
C ILE A 195 20.11 2.83 -12.81
N ARG A 196 20.58 3.34 -13.96
CA ARG A 196 20.05 4.57 -14.58
C ARG A 196 18.87 4.25 -15.48
N LEU A 197 17.72 4.80 -15.11
CA LEU A 197 16.52 4.81 -15.94
C LEU A 197 16.41 6.17 -16.63
N ASN A 198 16.88 6.28 -17.86
CA ASN A 198 16.87 7.56 -18.60
C ASN A 198 15.44 8.12 -18.78
N ARG A 199 14.48 7.21 -18.89
CA ARG A 199 13.04 7.51 -18.97
C ARG A 199 12.29 6.35 -18.32
N PHE A 200 11.44 6.64 -17.35
CA PHE A 200 10.58 5.61 -16.72
C PHE A 200 9.15 6.11 -16.58
N LEU A 201 8.24 5.18 -16.41
CA LEU A 201 6.83 5.43 -16.18
C LEU A 201 6.51 5.37 -14.69
N PHE A 202 6.90 4.27 -14.03
CA PHE A 202 6.80 4.10 -12.58
C PHE A 202 7.80 3.07 -12.06
N VAL A 203 8.07 3.15 -10.77
CA VAL A 203 8.77 2.12 -9.99
C VAL A 203 7.93 1.83 -8.75
N ALA A 204 7.65 0.56 -8.49
CA ALA A 204 6.95 0.11 -7.29
C ALA A 204 7.79 -0.93 -6.54
N GLY A 205 8.02 -0.69 -5.25
CA GLY A 205 8.57 -1.67 -4.32
C GLY A 205 7.44 -2.33 -3.55
N MET A 206 7.36 -3.66 -3.60
CA MET A 206 6.23 -4.44 -3.12
C MET A 206 6.67 -5.48 -2.09
N VAL A 207 5.82 -5.66 -1.08
CA VAL A 207 5.91 -6.74 -0.09
C VAL A 207 4.99 -7.89 -0.49
N HIS A 208 3.83 -7.56 -1.07
CA HIS A 208 2.83 -8.50 -1.56
C HIS A 208 2.79 -8.55 -3.09
N GLN A 209 2.17 -9.60 -3.65
CA GLN A 209 2.15 -9.81 -5.11
C GLN A 209 1.19 -8.88 -5.86
N TYR A 210 0.11 -8.42 -5.20
CA TYR A 210 -1.00 -7.72 -5.84
C TYR A 210 -1.05 -6.26 -5.43
N GLU A 211 -1.50 -5.42 -6.37
CA GLU A 211 -1.78 -4.01 -6.15
C GLU A 211 -2.89 -3.54 -7.10
N GLY A 212 -3.57 -2.45 -6.74
CA GLY A 212 -4.53 -1.78 -7.62
C GLY A 212 -5.76 -2.62 -7.99
N GLY A 213 -6.20 -3.51 -7.07
CA GLY A 213 -7.39 -4.32 -7.26
C GLY A 213 -7.15 -5.59 -8.07
N GLY A 214 -5.96 -6.17 -7.94
CA GLY A 214 -5.63 -7.49 -8.46
C GLY A 214 -4.62 -7.53 -9.59
N PHE A 215 -3.96 -6.43 -9.92
CA PHE A 215 -2.76 -6.48 -10.75
C PHE A 215 -1.65 -7.21 -10.01
N LYS A 216 -1.14 -8.27 -10.58
CA LYS A 216 -0.05 -9.07 -10.03
C LYS A 216 1.29 -8.50 -10.48
N PHE A 217 1.65 -7.31 -9.96
CA PHE A 217 2.87 -6.60 -10.39
C PHE A 217 4.14 -7.33 -9.98
N CYS A 218 4.17 -7.98 -8.82
CA CYS A 218 5.33 -8.75 -8.38
C CYS A 218 4.97 -10.22 -8.11
N PRO A 219 4.77 -11.03 -9.18
CA PRO A 219 4.49 -12.44 -9.01
C PRO A 219 5.67 -13.14 -8.32
N GLY A 220 5.37 -13.80 -7.20
CA GLY A 220 6.37 -14.47 -6.36
C GLY A 220 6.93 -13.62 -5.23
N ALA A 221 6.43 -12.38 -5.02
CA ALA A 221 6.75 -11.61 -3.82
C ALA A 221 6.37 -12.42 -2.57
N ASN A 222 7.24 -12.36 -1.55
CA ASN A 222 7.12 -13.15 -0.34
C ASN A 222 7.20 -12.25 0.89
N TYR A 223 6.11 -12.11 1.58
CA TYR A 223 5.96 -11.26 2.77
C TYR A 223 6.60 -11.83 4.06
N HIS A 224 7.61 -12.74 3.91
CA HIS A 224 8.36 -13.32 5.04
C HIS A 224 9.88 -13.26 4.89
N ASP A 225 10.41 -12.83 3.76
CA ASP A 225 11.85 -12.91 3.44
C ASP A 225 12.64 -11.62 3.70
N GLY A 226 11.92 -10.54 4.09
CA GLY A 226 12.52 -9.23 4.36
C GLY A 226 13.00 -8.49 3.12
N ILE A 227 12.46 -8.82 1.93
CA ILE A 227 12.91 -8.30 0.65
C ILE A 227 11.74 -7.57 -0.04
N LEU A 228 12.02 -6.45 -0.69
CA LEU A 228 11.12 -5.80 -1.64
C LEU A 228 11.28 -6.44 -3.00
N ASP A 229 10.18 -6.88 -3.60
CA ASP A 229 10.09 -7.13 -5.03
C ASP A 229 9.82 -5.82 -5.75
N ILE A 230 10.63 -5.50 -6.76
CA ILE A 230 10.60 -4.20 -7.41
C ILE A 230 10.16 -4.36 -8.85
N CYS A 231 9.04 -3.73 -9.20
CA CYS A 231 8.55 -3.64 -10.57
C CYS A 231 8.95 -2.29 -11.16
N VAL A 232 9.66 -2.32 -12.27
CA VAL A 232 10.09 -1.13 -13.01
C VAL A 232 9.41 -1.11 -14.37
N ALA A 233 8.59 -0.10 -14.62
CA ALA A 233 8.09 0.23 -15.95
C ALA A 233 8.96 1.37 -16.52
N GLY A 234 9.92 1.01 -17.36
CA GLY A 234 10.89 1.91 -17.97
C GLY A 234 10.36 2.65 -19.20
N ASP A 235 11.19 2.78 -20.22
CA ASP A 235 10.83 3.51 -21.45
C ASP A 235 9.96 2.66 -22.39
N ILE A 236 8.70 2.48 -22.02
CA ILE A 236 7.70 1.80 -22.83
C ILE A 236 6.89 2.85 -23.60
N PRO A 237 6.69 2.72 -24.92
CA PRO A 237 5.79 3.59 -25.67
C PRO A 237 4.36 3.57 -25.09
N LYS A 238 3.74 4.74 -24.91
CA LYS A 238 2.42 4.86 -24.26
C LYS A 238 1.35 3.92 -24.86
N PRO A 239 1.21 3.77 -26.20
CA PRO A 239 0.25 2.83 -26.78
C PRO A 239 0.52 1.37 -26.37
N LYS A 240 1.80 0.99 -26.23
CA LYS A 240 2.20 -0.37 -25.83
C LYS A 240 1.77 -0.68 -24.40
N ILE A 241 1.68 0.33 -23.52
CA ILE A 241 1.23 0.14 -22.13
C ILE A 241 -0.18 -0.41 -22.08
N LEU A 242 -1.06 -0.02 -23.00
CA LEU A 242 -2.44 -0.53 -23.11
C LEU A 242 -2.48 -2.05 -23.38
N ILE A 243 -1.42 -2.60 -23.97
CA ILE A 243 -1.27 -4.04 -24.21
C ILE A 243 -0.58 -4.71 -23.02
N VAL A 244 0.41 -4.05 -22.44
CA VAL A 244 1.23 -4.60 -21.34
C VAL A 244 0.43 -4.68 -20.04
N LEU A 245 -0.28 -3.60 -19.68
CA LEU A 245 -0.97 -3.48 -18.41
C LEU A 245 -1.99 -4.59 -18.13
N PRO A 246 -2.87 -4.99 -19.08
CA PRO A 246 -3.78 -6.12 -18.86
C PRO A 246 -3.07 -7.44 -18.55
N THR A 247 -1.85 -7.64 -19.06
CA THR A 247 -1.10 -8.88 -18.81
C THR A 247 -0.56 -8.95 -17.36
N ALA A 248 -0.53 -7.82 -16.66
CA ALA A 248 -0.14 -7.76 -15.26
C ALA A 248 -1.15 -8.45 -14.34
N PHE A 249 -2.44 -8.56 -14.71
CA PHE A 249 -3.39 -9.40 -13.95
C PHE A 249 -2.96 -10.87 -13.84
N GLN A 250 -2.18 -11.34 -14.81
CA GLN A 250 -1.63 -12.70 -14.84
C GLN A 250 -0.14 -12.74 -14.47
N GLY A 251 0.47 -11.61 -14.10
CA GLY A 251 1.91 -11.52 -13.83
C GLY A 251 2.79 -11.71 -15.08
N LYS A 252 2.24 -11.53 -16.29
CA LYS A 252 2.95 -11.80 -17.57
C LYS A 252 3.59 -10.56 -18.19
N HIS A 253 3.50 -9.40 -17.57
CA HIS A 253 4.02 -8.12 -18.07
C HIS A 253 5.55 -8.08 -18.20
N TYR A 254 6.30 -8.88 -17.45
CA TYR A 254 7.75 -9.00 -17.57
C TYR A 254 8.24 -9.62 -18.88
N ARG A 255 7.35 -10.18 -19.70
CA ARG A 255 7.67 -10.65 -21.05
C ARG A 255 7.91 -9.51 -22.05
N PHE A 256 7.56 -8.30 -21.67
CA PHE A 256 7.67 -7.14 -22.55
C PHE A 256 8.94 -6.35 -22.22
N ARG A 257 9.73 -6.06 -23.26
CA ARG A 257 10.90 -5.18 -23.12
C ARG A 257 10.50 -3.83 -22.53
N GLY A 258 11.21 -3.40 -21.51
CA GLY A 258 11.00 -2.16 -20.77
C GLY A 258 10.19 -2.37 -19.47
N VAL A 259 9.82 -3.62 -19.15
CA VAL A 259 9.36 -3.99 -17.80
C VAL A 259 10.41 -4.89 -17.18
N ASP A 260 10.98 -4.47 -16.08
CA ASP A 260 12.08 -5.15 -15.42
C ASP A 260 11.72 -5.46 -13.97
N LYS A 261 12.28 -6.55 -13.45
CA LYS A 261 12.12 -6.98 -12.06
C LYS A 261 13.47 -6.92 -11.35
N TYR A 262 13.45 -6.38 -10.13
CA TYR A 262 14.59 -6.40 -9.21
C TYR A 262 14.12 -6.84 -7.83
N THR A 263 15.05 -7.11 -6.93
CA THR A 263 14.81 -7.38 -5.52
C THR A 263 15.87 -6.68 -4.69
N ALA A 264 15.48 -6.14 -3.52
CA ALA A 264 16.40 -5.50 -2.59
C ALA A 264 15.76 -5.38 -1.20
N ARG A 265 16.55 -5.28 -0.14
CA ARG A 265 16.07 -4.90 1.19
C ARG A 265 15.87 -3.39 1.31
N LYS A 266 16.65 -2.65 0.55
CA LYS A 266 16.62 -1.18 0.51
C LYS A 266 16.65 -0.72 -0.93
N LEU A 267 15.70 0.14 -1.28
CA LEU A 267 15.57 0.76 -2.59
C LEU A 267 15.59 2.28 -2.43
N ARG A 268 16.60 2.93 -2.97
CA ARG A 268 16.65 4.41 -3.04
C ARG A 268 16.42 4.86 -4.47
N LEU A 269 15.52 5.81 -4.64
CA LEU A 269 15.13 6.39 -5.92
C LEU A 269 15.38 7.91 -5.92
N VAL A 270 16.14 8.38 -6.89
CA VAL A 270 16.38 9.82 -7.10
C VAL A 270 15.93 10.19 -8.51
N THR A 271 14.88 10.99 -8.61
CA THR A 271 14.26 11.38 -9.88
C THR A 271 14.61 12.81 -10.28
N SER A 272 14.69 13.07 -11.58
CA SER A 272 15.02 14.40 -12.13
C SER A 272 13.93 15.46 -11.92
N ALA A 273 12.74 15.06 -11.46
CA ALA A 273 11.64 15.96 -11.10
C ALA A 273 10.77 15.32 -10.02
N PRO A 274 10.12 16.12 -9.14
CA PRO A 274 9.23 15.58 -8.12
C PRO A 274 8.03 14.86 -8.73
N LEU A 275 7.77 13.63 -8.28
CA LEU A 275 6.66 12.78 -8.69
C LEU A 275 5.79 12.41 -7.49
N TRP A 276 4.52 12.09 -7.74
CA TRP A 276 3.65 11.53 -6.72
C TRP A 276 4.19 10.20 -6.20
N VAL A 277 4.03 9.98 -4.90
CA VAL A 277 4.37 8.74 -4.21
C VAL A 277 3.14 8.24 -3.48
N HIS A 278 2.84 6.95 -3.58
CA HIS A 278 1.79 6.30 -2.81
C HIS A 278 2.35 5.24 -1.85
N THR A 279 1.59 4.95 -0.81
CA THR A 279 1.72 3.77 0.07
C THR A 279 0.37 3.07 0.10
N ASP A 280 0.29 1.81 -0.36
CA ASP A 280 -0.96 1.03 -0.46
C ASP A 280 -2.10 1.77 -1.20
N GLY A 281 -1.75 2.59 -2.21
CA GLY A 281 -2.69 3.42 -2.96
C GLY A 281 -3.01 4.79 -2.33
N GLU A 282 -2.58 5.04 -1.09
CA GLU A 282 -2.76 6.34 -0.42
C GLU A 282 -1.61 7.29 -0.79
N VAL A 283 -1.96 8.43 -1.38
CA VAL A 283 -0.98 9.41 -1.88
C VAL A 283 -0.86 10.57 -0.90
N SER A 284 0.35 10.82 -0.42
CA SER A 284 0.62 11.89 0.54
C SER A 284 1.27 13.13 -0.09
N MET A 285 2.34 12.95 -0.84
CA MET A 285 3.11 14.07 -1.38
C MET A 285 3.87 13.70 -2.65
N LYS A 286 4.45 14.72 -3.29
CA LYS A 286 5.47 14.55 -4.33
C LYS A 286 6.86 14.59 -3.72
N SER A 287 7.74 13.72 -4.22
CA SER A 287 9.16 13.74 -3.87
C SER A 287 10.03 13.48 -5.09
N SER A 288 11.25 14.00 -5.06
CA SER A 288 12.31 13.66 -6.01
C SER A 288 13.34 12.68 -5.45
N SER A 289 13.27 12.38 -4.15
CA SER A 289 14.13 11.38 -3.53
C SER A 289 13.37 10.64 -2.43
N ILE A 290 13.31 9.33 -2.55
CA ILE A 290 12.70 8.44 -1.55
C ILE A 290 13.59 7.22 -1.32
N THR A 291 13.56 6.74 -0.09
CA THR A 291 14.20 5.47 0.28
C THR A 291 13.16 4.53 0.87
N LEU A 292 12.99 3.36 0.26
CA LEU A 292 12.14 2.27 0.75
C LEU A 292 13.02 1.22 1.44
N THR A 293 12.51 0.67 2.55
CA THR A 293 13.14 -0.47 3.25
C THR A 293 12.08 -1.49 3.61
N CYS A 294 12.47 -2.76 3.66
CA CYS A 294 11.61 -3.87 4.06
C CYS A 294 12.20 -4.60 5.28
N GLY A 295 11.32 -5.16 6.11
CA GLY A 295 11.70 -6.08 7.17
C GLY A 295 12.29 -5.46 8.44
N GLN A 296 12.42 -4.12 8.53
CA GLN A 296 12.85 -3.44 9.76
C GLN A 296 11.79 -3.57 10.86
N ASN A 297 10.54 -3.41 10.50
CA ASN A 297 9.40 -3.68 11.36
C ASN A 297 8.63 -4.89 10.80
N LYS A 298 7.93 -5.60 11.69
CA LYS A 298 7.05 -6.72 11.31
C LYS A 298 5.63 -6.38 11.72
N LEU A 299 4.69 -6.69 10.83
CA LEU A 299 3.26 -6.57 11.08
C LEU A 299 2.79 -7.86 11.75
N GLN A 300 2.29 -7.78 12.98
CA GLN A 300 1.71 -8.92 13.67
C GLN A 300 0.25 -9.09 13.24
N MET A 301 -0.07 -10.16 12.51
CA MET A 301 -1.40 -10.43 12.00
C MET A 301 -2.06 -11.58 12.73
N LEU A 302 -3.31 -11.35 13.16
CA LEU A 302 -4.22 -12.38 13.69
C LEU A 302 -4.94 -13.04 12.52
N LEU A 303 -4.43 -14.18 12.07
CA LEU A 303 -4.94 -14.93 10.90
C LEU A 303 -5.56 -16.25 11.30
#